data_6e850e54ba9b141f1a11c6fa833f4885
#
_entry.id   6e850e54ba9b141f1a11c6fa833f4885
#
_cell.length_a   1.000
_cell.length_b   1.000
_cell.length_c   1.000
_cell.angle_alpha   90.00
_cell.angle_beta   90.00
_cell.angle_gamma   90.00
#
_symmetry.space_group_name_H-M   'P 1'
#
loop_
_entity.id
_entity.type
_entity.pdbx_description
1 polymer ?
#
loop_
_entity_poly.entity_id
_entity_poly.type
_entity_poly.pdbx_seq_one_letter_code
_entity_poly.pdbx_strand_id
1 'polypeptide(L)'
;MKTGLVLEGGGLRGVFTAGVLDAFLEGNFHADYVIGVSAGAANGVSYVSGQKERGLRTNTDYLHDPRYMGLRSLLLHRSLFGMDFIFREIPQHLDPFDYQAFHENPCKFWTGAIDIRTGETVYFGKEEIGDDLEALRATTSLPLLSQPVAYQ
;
A
#
# COMPACT_ATOMS: atom_id res chain seq x y z
N MET A 1 -3.34 -25.95 9.17
CA MET A 1 -2.49 -25.62 8.01
C MET A 1 -2.35 -24.11 7.99
N LYS A 2 -1.15 -23.58 7.79
CA LYS A 2 -0.95 -22.13 7.66
C LYS A 2 -1.05 -21.73 6.19
N THR A 3 -1.64 -20.58 5.94
CA THR A 3 -1.86 -20.03 4.61
C THR A 3 -1.10 -18.71 4.44
N GLY A 4 -0.50 -18.49 3.28
CA GLY A 4 0.20 -17.25 2.94
C GLY A 4 -0.27 -16.69 1.63
N LEU A 5 -0.34 -15.36 1.54
CA LEU A 5 -0.60 -14.61 0.31
C LEU A 5 0.64 -13.83 -0.08
N VAL A 6 1.01 -13.94 -1.35
CA VAL A 6 2.06 -13.13 -1.97
C VAL A 6 1.41 -12.22 -3.00
N LEU A 7 1.51 -10.90 -2.76
CA LEU A 7 0.84 -9.88 -3.54
C LEU A 7 1.88 -9.06 -4.31
N GLU A 8 1.94 -9.27 -5.62
CA GLU A 8 2.90 -8.57 -6.46
C GLU A 8 2.54 -7.10 -6.70
N GLY A 9 3.53 -6.31 -7.09
CA GLY A 9 3.34 -4.95 -7.57
C GLY A 9 2.67 -4.92 -8.94
N GLY A 10 2.01 -3.81 -9.27
CA GLY A 10 1.33 -3.70 -10.57
C GLY A 10 0.68 -2.35 -10.85
N GLY A 11 0.89 -1.37 -9.99
CA GLY A 11 0.24 -0.06 -10.09
C GLY A 11 -1.29 -0.21 -10.15
N LEU A 12 -1.94 0.47 -11.08
CA LEU A 12 -3.40 0.42 -11.24
C LEU A 12 -3.96 -0.98 -11.58
N ARG A 13 -3.14 -1.91 -12.08
CA ARG A 13 -3.57 -3.31 -12.27
C ARG A 13 -3.87 -4.01 -10.94
N GLY A 14 -3.39 -3.47 -9.82
CA GLY A 14 -3.73 -3.91 -8.47
C GLY A 14 -5.23 -3.89 -8.13
N VAL A 15 -6.06 -3.23 -8.93
CA VAL A 15 -7.53 -3.30 -8.84
C VAL A 15 -8.04 -4.74 -8.95
N PHE A 16 -7.42 -5.58 -9.79
CA PHE A 16 -7.76 -7.00 -9.85
C PHE A 16 -7.47 -7.70 -8.50
N THR A 17 -6.30 -7.44 -7.93
CA THR A 17 -5.91 -7.98 -6.62
C THR A 17 -6.88 -7.51 -5.53
N ALA A 18 -7.28 -6.23 -5.53
CA ALA A 18 -8.28 -5.71 -4.59
C ALA A 18 -9.59 -6.51 -4.65
N GLY A 19 -10.12 -6.77 -5.85
CA GLY A 19 -11.34 -7.57 -6.02
C GLY A 19 -11.20 -9.02 -5.52
N VAL A 20 -10.04 -9.65 -5.71
CA VAL A 20 -9.77 -10.99 -5.17
C VAL A 20 -9.74 -10.97 -3.63
N LEU A 21 -9.08 -9.97 -3.03
CA LEU A 21 -9.00 -9.84 -1.58
C LEU A 21 -10.35 -9.52 -0.96
N ASP A 22 -11.18 -8.72 -1.63
CA ASP A 22 -12.57 -8.47 -1.20
C ASP A 22 -13.41 -9.76 -1.23
N ALA A 23 -13.27 -10.58 -2.27
CA ALA A 23 -13.93 -11.88 -2.33
C ALA A 23 -13.46 -12.83 -1.20
N PHE A 24 -12.19 -12.76 -0.80
CA PHE A 24 -11.68 -13.50 0.36
C PHE A 24 -12.32 -13.03 1.66
N LEU A 25 -12.45 -11.71 1.87
CA LEU A 25 -13.15 -11.16 3.04
C LEU A 25 -14.62 -11.57 3.06
N GLU A 26 -15.31 -11.53 1.92
CA GLU A 26 -16.70 -12.00 1.81
C GLU A 26 -16.85 -13.49 2.14
N GLY A 27 -15.88 -14.30 1.72
CA GLY A 27 -15.82 -15.73 2.02
C GLY A 27 -15.30 -16.06 3.42
N ASN A 28 -15.03 -15.07 4.27
CA ASN A 28 -14.38 -15.23 5.58
C ASN A 28 -13.05 -16.00 5.51
N PHE A 29 -12.33 -15.85 4.39
CA PHE A 29 -10.99 -16.39 4.28
C PHE A 29 -9.97 -15.38 4.83
N HIS A 30 -9.23 -15.79 5.85
CA HIS A 30 -8.18 -15.00 6.50
C HIS A 30 -6.85 -15.74 6.40
N ALA A 31 -5.89 -15.12 5.73
CA ALA A 31 -4.55 -15.66 5.64
C ALA A 31 -3.78 -15.47 6.96
N ASP A 32 -2.91 -16.43 7.29
CA ASP A 32 -2.00 -16.29 8.44
C ASP A 32 -0.84 -15.34 8.14
N TYR A 33 -0.51 -15.16 6.86
CA TYR A 33 0.66 -14.43 6.41
C TYR A 33 0.37 -13.70 5.10
N VAL A 34 0.72 -12.44 5.02
CA VAL A 34 0.63 -11.63 3.79
C VAL A 34 1.96 -10.94 3.56
N ILE A 35 2.50 -11.06 2.37
CA ILE A 35 3.61 -10.25 1.90
C ILE A 35 3.21 -9.53 0.63
N GLY A 36 3.41 -8.22 0.57
CA GLY A 36 3.06 -7.41 -0.59
C GLY A 36 4.16 -6.45 -1.00
N VAL A 37 4.18 -6.10 -2.29
CA VAL A 37 5.08 -5.09 -2.85
C VAL A 37 4.25 -4.08 -3.63
N SER A 38 4.53 -2.78 -3.45
CA SER A 38 3.87 -1.69 -4.20
C SER A 38 2.33 -1.77 -4.06
N ALA A 39 1.59 -1.81 -5.18
CA ALA A 39 0.13 -1.96 -5.17
C ALA A 39 -0.35 -3.20 -4.39
N GLY A 40 0.43 -4.30 -4.40
CA GLY A 40 0.14 -5.49 -3.59
C GLY A 40 0.21 -5.20 -2.10
N ALA A 41 1.16 -4.40 -1.65
CA ALA A 41 1.25 -3.98 -0.24
C ALA A 41 0.08 -3.07 0.14
N ALA A 42 -0.26 -2.08 -0.70
CA ALA A 42 -1.38 -1.16 -0.46
C ALA A 42 -2.74 -1.87 -0.37
N ASN A 43 -2.97 -2.88 -1.21
CA ASN A 43 -4.16 -3.73 -1.13
C ASN A 43 -4.10 -4.68 0.06
N GLY A 44 -2.91 -5.22 0.36
CA GLY A 44 -2.70 -6.15 1.46
C GLY A 44 -3.01 -5.55 2.83
N VAL A 45 -2.65 -4.27 3.09
CA VAL A 45 -3.00 -3.61 4.36
C VAL A 45 -4.52 -3.41 4.51
N SER A 46 -5.24 -3.09 3.42
CA SER A 46 -6.70 -2.99 3.43
C SER A 46 -7.37 -4.35 3.72
N TYR A 47 -6.83 -5.44 3.17
CA TYR A 47 -7.28 -6.80 3.46
C TYR A 47 -7.03 -7.18 4.92
N VAL A 48 -5.82 -6.94 5.43
CA VAL A 48 -5.45 -7.30 6.82
C VAL A 48 -6.23 -6.48 7.84
N SER A 49 -6.56 -5.22 7.54
CA SER A 49 -7.45 -4.40 8.41
C SER A 49 -8.93 -4.77 8.28
N GLY A 50 -9.30 -5.69 7.37
CA GLY A 50 -10.70 -6.07 7.14
C GLY A 50 -11.54 -5.01 6.43
N GLN A 51 -10.91 -3.98 5.87
CA GLN A 51 -11.59 -2.88 5.20
C GLN A 51 -11.94 -3.23 3.75
N LYS A 52 -13.03 -3.96 3.59
CA LYS A 52 -13.58 -4.36 2.29
C LYS A 52 -13.76 -3.14 1.36
N GLU A 53 -13.50 -3.33 0.08
CA GLU A 53 -13.58 -2.34 -1.00
C GLU A 53 -12.63 -1.13 -0.85
N ARG A 54 -11.94 -0.98 0.29
CA ARG A 54 -11.01 0.13 0.47
C ARG A 54 -9.88 0.09 -0.56
N GLY A 55 -9.33 -1.09 -0.85
CA GLY A 55 -8.31 -1.26 -1.90
C GLY A 55 -8.83 -0.79 -3.27
N LEU A 56 -10.09 -1.06 -3.59
CA LEU A 56 -10.70 -0.58 -4.83
C LEU A 56 -10.87 0.94 -4.80
N ARG A 57 -11.55 1.49 -3.78
CA ARG A 57 -11.82 2.94 -3.68
C ARG A 57 -10.53 3.77 -3.74
N THR A 58 -9.51 3.40 -2.99
CA THR A 58 -8.25 4.16 -2.98
C THR A 58 -7.51 4.13 -4.32
N ASN A 59 -7.77 3.13 -5.17
CA ASN A 59 -7.19 3.03 -6.51
C ASN A 59 -8.06 3.68 -7.61
N THR A 60 -9.36 3.89 -7.40
CA THR A 60 -10.29 4.33 -8.46
C THR A 60 -10.90 5.70 -8.22
N ASP A 61 -11.34 6.00 -7.00
CA ASP A 61 -12.16 7.18 -6.72
C ASP A 61 -11.38 8.50 -6.85
N TYR A 62 -10.06 8.41 -6.67
CA TYR A 62 -9.17 9.58 -6.72
C TYR A 62 -8.40 9.75 -8.04
N LEU A 63 -8.63 8.88 -9.05
CA LEU A 63 -7.88 8.92 -10.32
C LEU A 63 -8.00 10.26 -11.06
N HIS A 64 -9.13 10.95 -10.90
CA HIS A 64 -9.38 12.26 -11.52
C HIS A 64 -8.94 13.44 -10.63
N ASP A 65 -8.49 13.19 -9.41
CA ASP A 65 -7.94 14.24 -8.56
C ASP A 65 -6.51 14.59 -9.01
N PRO A 66 -6.23 15.86 -9.34
CA PRO A 66 -4.91 16.27 -9.81
C PRO A 66 -3.80 16.10 -8.76
N ARG A 67 -4.16 15.87 -7.49
CA ARG A 67 -3.22 15.57 -6.41
C ARG A 67 -2.81 14.10 -6.39
N TYR A 68 -3.62 13.19 -6.98
CA TYR A 68 -3.33 11.76 -7.00
C TYR A 68 -2.19 11.43 -7.98
N MET A 69 -2.29 11.90 -9.21
CA MET A 69 -1.30 11.66 -10.26
C MET A 69 -1.37 12.77 -11.32
N GLY A 70 -0.22 13.29 -11.77
CA GLY A 70 -0.23 14.26 -12.86
C GLY A 70 1.12 14.90 -13.15
N LEU A 71 1.20 15.50 -14.34
CA LEU A 71 2.39 16.25 -14.78
C LEU A 71 2.73 17.43 -13.87
N ARG A 72 1.73 18.05 -13.24
CA ARG A 72 1.96 19.12 -12.26
C ARG A 72 2.71 18.60 -11.04
N SER A 73 2.34 17.42 -10.54
CA SER A 73 3.04 16.76 -9.44
C SER A 73 4.49 16.44 -9.84
N LEU A 74 4.68 15.94 -11.06
CA LEU A 74 6.03 15.65 -11.57
C LEU A 74 6.90 16.90 -11.65
N LEU A 75 6.37 18.02 -12.11
CA LEU A 75 7.12 19.27 -12.24
C LEU A 75 7.43 19.93 -10.89
N LEU A 76 6.49 19.90 -9.95
CA LEU A 76 6.63 20.57 -8.64
C LEU A 76 7.37 19.71 -7.61
N HIS A 77 7.13 18.41 -7.63
CA HIS A 77 7.58 17.48 -6.58
C HIS A 77 8.52 16.39 -7.11
N ARG A 78 8.88 16.42 -8.41
CA ARG A 78 9.68 15.35 -9.06
C ARG A 78 9.10 13.96 -8.81
N SER A 79 7.78 13.88 -8.70
CA SER A 79 7.01 12.66 -8.50
C SER A 79 5.75 12.73 -9.34
N LEU A 80 5.51 11.69 -10.16
CA LEU A 80 4.29 11.56 -10.94
C LEU A 80 3.08 11.35 -10.04
N PHE A 81 3.29 10.61 -8.94
CA PHE A 81 2.27 10.32 -7.94
C PHE A 81 2.35 11.31 -6.78
N GLY A 82 1.20 11.77 -6.31
CA GLY A 82 1.09 12.60 -5.12
C GLY A 82 1.24 11.77 -3.85
N MET A 83 2.48 11.43 -3.49
CA MET A 83 2.77 10.52 -2.38
C MET A 83 2.17 10.98 -1.05
N ASP A 84 2.19 12.30 -0.78
CA ASP A 84 1.55 12.85 0.43
C ASP A 84 0.02 12.76 0.37
N PHE A 85 -0.57 12.91 -0.81
CA PHE A 85 -2.00 12.74 -0.99
C PHE A 85 -2.41 11.28 -0.76
N ILE A 86 -1.67 10.33 -1.36
CA ILE A 86 -1.99 8.89 -1.30
C ILE A 86 -1.75 8.31 0.09
N PHE A 87 -0.63 8.67 0.76
CA PHE A 87 -0.21 8.04 2.01
C PHE A 87 -0.46 8.88 3.27
N ARG A 88 -1.00 10.08 3.14
CA ARG A 88 -1.37 10.93 4.29
C ARG A 88 -2.79 11.44 4.18
N GLU A 89 -3.14 12.19 3.14
CA GLU A 89 -4.47 12.82 3.00
C GLU A 89 -5.60 11.78 2.90
N ILE A 90 -5.46 10.78 2.01
CA ILE A 90 -6.46 9.73 1.85
C ILE A 90 -6.63 8.93 3.16
N PRO A 91 -5.59 8.30 3.73
CA PRO A 91 -5.75 7.43 4.90
C PRO A 91 -6.09 8.16 6.20
N GLN A 92 -5.84 9.46 6.30
CA GLN A 92 -6.16 10.23 7.51
C GLN A 92 -7.52 10.94 7.43
N HIS A 93 -7.99 11.32 6.22
CA HIS A 93 -9.13 12.23 6.08
C HIS A 93 -10.19 11.79 5.08
N LEU A 94 -9.82 11.23 3.92
CA LEU A 94 -10.76 10.98 2.82
C LEU A 94 -11.33 9.56 2.83
N ASP A 95 -10.50 8.56 3.10
CA ASP A 95 -10.89 7.16 3.29
C ASP A 95 -10.04 6.60 4.44
N PRO A 96 -10.44 6.86 5.70
CA PRO A 96 -9.62 6.57 6.88
C PRO A 96 -9.16 5.12 6.94
N PHE A 97 -7.87 4.94 7.19
CA PHE A 97 -7.30 3.62 7.39
C PHE A 97 -7.47 3.19 8.85
N ASP A 98 -7.95 1.98 9.06
CA ASP A 98 -8.13 1.42 10.40
C ASP A 98 -6.82 0.79 10.91
N TYR A 99 -5.96 1.64 11.47
CA TYR A 99 -4.67 1.24 12.05
C TYR A 99 -4.86 0.24 13.19
N GLN A 100 -5.89 0.44 14.02
CA GLN A 100 -6.16 -0.44 15.15
C GLN A 100 -6.51 -1.84 14.65
N ALA A 101 -7.48 -1.99 13.75
CA ALA A 101 -7.85 -3.28 13.18
C ALA A 101 -6.67 -3.95 12.46
N PHE A 102 -5.84 -3.16 11.75
CA PHE A 102 -4.63 -3.68 11.11
C PHE A 102 -3.65 -4.28 12.12
N HIS A 103 -3.31 -3.56 13.18
CA HIS A 103 -2.33 -4.02 14.17
C HIS A 103 -2.86 -5.15 15.05
N GLU A 104 -4.13 -5.13 15.43
CA GLU A 104 -4.76 -6.17 16.25
C GLU A 104 -5.00 -7.50 15.51
N ASN A 105 -5.08 -7.48 14.17
CA ASN A 105 -5.26 -8.68 13.36
C ASN A 105 -4.10 -9.65 13.58
N PRO A 106 -4.34 -10.96 13.83
CA PRO A 106 -3.28 -11.95 14.04
C PRO A 106 -2.45 -12.26 12.79
N CYS A 107 -2.90 -11.88 11.60
CA CYS A 107 -2.15 -12.06 10.36
C CYS A 107 -0.81 -11.33 10.41
N LYS A 108 0.26 -11.99 10.04
CA LYS A 108 1.57 -11.37 9.86
C LYS A 108 1.61 -10.68 8.52
N PHE A 109 2.02 -9.42 8.51
CA PHE A 109 2.16 -8.63 7.29
C PHE A 109 3.60 -8.20 7.09
N TRP A 110 4.05 -8.26 5.82
CA TRP A 110 5.37 -7.78 5.40
C TRP A 110 5.27 -7.02 4.09
N THR A 111 6.14 -6.04 3.92
CA THR A 111 6.36 -5.39 2.63
C THR A 111 7.84 -5.23 2.35
N GLY A 112 8.22 -5.23 1.06
CA GLY A 112 9.61 -5.12 0.62
C GLY A 112 9.86 -3.86 -0.19
N ALA A 113 11.04 -3.28 -0.02
CA ALA A 113 11.58 -2.20 -0.83
C ALA A 113 13.04 -2.46 -1.17
N ILE A 114 13.62 -1.66 -2.05
CA ILE A 114 15.05 -1.73 -2.41
C ILE A 114 15.77 -0.52 -1.80
N ASP A 115 16.84 -0.76 -1.05
CA ASP A 115 17.77 0.31 -0.69
C ASP A 115 18.56 0.72 -1.95
N ILE A 116 18.32 1.93 -2.42
CA ILE A 116 18.93 2.45 -3.66
C ILE A 116 20.44 2.67 -3.56
N ARG A 117 21.02 2.67 -2.38
CA ARG A 117 22.46 2.83 -2.17
C ARG A 117 23.20 1.52 -2.30
N THR A 118 22.57 0.42 -1.84
CA THR A 118 23.21 -0.91 -1.80
C THR A 118 22.67 -1.85 -2.87
N GLY A 119 21.43 -1.61 -3.34
CA GLY A 119 20.68 -2.52 -4.22
C GLY A 119 20.09 -3.72 -3.47
N GLU A 120 20.18 -3.74 -2.14
CA GLU A 120 19.65 -4.83 -1.33
C GLU A 120 18.17 -4.67 -1.06
N THR A 121 17.45 -5.79 -0.93
CA THR A 121 16.04 -5.79 -0.52
C THR A 121 15.94 -5.61 0.99
N VAL A 122 15.13 -4.66 1.40
CA VAL A 122 14.76 -4.41 2.81
C VAL A 122 13.30 -4.81 2.99
N TYR A 123 13.01 -5.52 4.09
CA TYR A 123 11.66 -5.92 4.44
C TYR A 123 11.21 -5.20 5.70
N PHE A 124 9.98 -4.74 5.69
CA PHE A 124 9.33 -4.09 6.82
C PHE A 124 8.19 -4.97 7.32
N GLY A 125 8.22 -5.30 8.60
CA GLY A 125 7.14 -6.04 9.27
C GLY A 125 5.96 -5.14 9.62
N LYS A 126 4.88 -5.76 10.07
CA LYS A 126 3.66 -5.06 10.50
C LYS A 126 3.94 -3.97 11.54
N GLU A 127 4.85 -4.22 12.45
CA GLU A 127 5.22 -3.33 13.55
C GLU A 127 5.92 -2.05 13.07
N GLU A 128 6.50 -2.10 11.87
CA GLU A 128 7.19 -0.97 11.25
C GLU A 128 6.26 -0.13 10.35
N ILE A 129 4.98 -0.53 10.24
CA ILE A 129 3.96 0.23 9.51
C ILE A 129 3.23 1.13 10.51
N GLY A 130 3.78 2.31 10.71
CA GLY A 130 3.19 3.34 11.58
C GLY A 130 2.11 4.17 10.87
N ASP A 131 1.58 5.15 11.59
CA ASP A 131 0.51 6.05 11.14
C ASP A 131 0.92 6.93 9.94
N ASP A 132 2.20 7.04 9.67
CA ASP A 132 2.77 7.78 8.53
C ASP A 132 2.82 6.95 7.23
N LEU A 133 2.65 5.62 7.35
CA LEU A 133 2.70 4.66 6.24
C LEU A 133 4.00 4.74 5.41
N GLU A 134 5.13 5.15 6.01
CA GLU A 134 6.39 5.35 5.27
C GLU A 134 6.93 4.07 4.63
N ALA A 135 6.78 2.92 5.27
CA ALA A 135 7.14 1.63 4.68
C ALA A 135 6.32 1.32 3.41
N LEU A 136 5.01 1.66 3.40
CA LEU A 136 4.17 1.53 2.21
C LEU A 136 4.55 2.55 1.13
N ARG A 137 4.91 3.74 1.54
CA ARG A 137 5.41 4.78 0.64
C ARG A 137 6.73 4.33 -0.01
N ALA A 138 7.64 3.73 0.76
CA ALA A 138 8.91 3.21 0.26
C ALA A 138 8.72 2.11 -0.78
N THR A 139 7.89 1.09 -0.49
CA THR A 139 7.63 -0.01 -1.43
C THR A 139 6.95 0.42 -2.73
N THR A 140 6.23 1.56 -2.73
CA THR A 140 5.53 2.10 -3.91
C THR A 140 6.36 3.13 -4.68
N SER A 141 7.50 3.57 -4.14
CA SER A 141 8.36 4.57 -4.77
C SER A 141 9.14 3.95 -5.94
N LEU A 142 8.74 4.32 -7.16
CA LEU A 142 9.39 3.87 -8.39
C LEU A 142 10.50 4.84 -8.79
N PRO A 143 11.70 4.36 -9.16
CA PRO A 143 12.74 5.22 -9.70
C PRO A 143 12.24 6.08 -10.87
N LEU A 144 12.63 7.33 -10.91
CA LEU A 144 12.23 8.34 -11.91
C LEU A 144 10.77 8.82 -11.82
N LEU A 145 9.87 8.03 -11.24
CA LEU A 145 8.45 8.38 -11.11
C LEU A 145 8.06 8.85 -9.71
N SER A 146 8.90 8.60 -8.72
CA SER A 146 8.70 9.03 -7.33
C SER A 146 10.05 9.36 -6.69
N GLN A 147 10.03 10.16 -5.63
CA GLN A 147 11.22 10.39 -4.83
C GLN A 147 11.50 9.18 -3.91
N PRO A 148 12.78 8.84 -3.70
CA PRO A 148 13.14 7.86 -2.67
C PRO A 148 12.66 8.33 -1.28
N VAL A 149 12.28 7.38 -0.44
CA VAL A 149 11.91 7.62 0.95
C VAL A 149 13.15 7.47 1.81
N ALA A 150 13.43 8.47 2.65
CA ALA A 150 14.45 8.35 3.69
C ALA A 150 13.81 7.62 4.88
N TYR A 151 14.09 6.33 4.98
CA TYR A 151 13.62 5.50 6.10
C TYR A 151 14.76 5.39 7.13
N GLN A 152 14.46 5.71 8.39
CA GLN A 152 15.42 5.66 9.52
C GLN A 152 15.06 4.54 10.48
#